data_c6194b3236056d3ad47dca0a6a85594b
#
_entry.id   c6194b3236056d3ad47dca0a6a85594b
#
_cell.length_a   1.000
_cell.length_b   1.000
_cell.length_c   1.000
_cell.angle_alpha   90.00
_cell.angle_beta   90.00
_cell.angle_gamma   90.00
#
_symmetry.space_group_name_H-M   'P 1'
#
loop_
_entity.id
_entity.type
_entity.pdbx_description
1 polymer ?
#
loop_
_entity_poly.entity_id
_entity_poly.type
_entity_poly.pdbx_seq_one_letter_code
_entity_poly.pdbx_strand_id
1 'polypeptide(L)'
;KSKKEDAQGITTISTVKKIAAYHQYYAVNKAVQSSIIASGANGDKRGGVVWHTQGSGKSLSMVFYAHQLLKNLLSATLLVLTDRLDLNDQLHSTFASCSDYLRQKPIKATDGENLYELLEKRKSHGIIFANIQKFKDRDKLITSRSDVIVISDEAHRTQSNTKTKIDTQTGELKLGFAAIVRKLLPNAAFIGFTGTPIEQDDNDTREVFGNYIDIYDMTQAVEDGATVPVYYESRLVKLDLDEDTLKLLDDEYDKLAEEGADEQDIKRSKSENARLRALLSAPQTIDTLCKDIINHYENNRADLLTGKAMIVAIDRATGIDIYKKLMELRPQWKDIICVVMTQGNQDPVEWNDIIGSAARKEELARQFKDNNSPLKIAIVVDMWLTGFDVPSLATMYVYKPMKGHNLMQAIARVNRVFPEKSGGLVVDYIGIAKALKKAMHDYTGRDKKRFGDPNIKTTAYQQFVSALKRCRECLNGYDYSAFSDCSN
;
A
#
# COMPACT_ATOMS: atom_id res chain seq x y z
N LYS A 1 1.88 23.17 10.18
CA LYS A 1 2.27 24.17 9.18
C LYS A 1 2.87 23.47 7.98
N SER A 2 2.37 23.70 6.77
CA SER A 2 2.99 23.22 5.54
C SER A 2 3.70 24.39 4.87
N LYS A 3 4.93 24.13 4.39
CA LYS A 3 5.67 25.06 3.55
C LYS A 3 5.52 24.59 2.11
N LYS A 4 5.10 25.47 1.23
CA LYS A 4 5.16 25.26 -0.22
C LYS A 4 6.08 26.34 -0.78
N GLU A 5 7.08 25.92 -1.52
CA GLU A 5 7.96 26.80 -2.28
C GLU A 5 7.48 26.76 -3.74
N ASP A 6 7.21 27.92 -4.32
CA ASP A 6 6.86 28.02 -5.72
C ASP A 6 8.10 28.01 -6.64
N ALA A 7 7.88 28.03 -7.94
CA ALA A 7 8.97 28.03 -8.93
C ALA A 7 9.86 29.29 -8.88
N GLN A 8 9.46 30.32 -8.11
CA GLN A 8 10.18 31.59 -7.93
C GLN A 8 10.89 31.64 -6.56
N GLY A 9 10.91 30.54 -5.79
CA GLY A 9 11.54 30.48 -4.49
C GLY A 9 10.75 31.13 -3.35
N ILE A 10 9.49 31.53 -3.58
CA ILE A 10 8.64 32.12 -2.55
C ILE A 10 8.06 31.01 -1.67
N THR A 11 8.41 31.03 -0.41
CA THR A 11 7.89 30.05 0.56
C THR A 11 6.56 30.54 1.14
N THR A 12 5.48 29.86 0.77
CA THR A 12 4.16 30.06 1.38
C THR A 12 4.00 29.14 2.58
N ILE A 13 3.72 29.69 3.76
CA ILE A 13 3.44 28.93 4.98
C ILE A 13 1.93 28.89 5.17
N SER A 14 1.33 27.72 5.02
CA SER A 14 -0.08 27.50 5.34
C SER A 14 -0.23 26.74 6.67
N THR A 15 -1.19 27.16 7.48
CA THR A 15 -1.54 26.47 8.73
C THR A 15 -2.88 25.77 8.54
N VAL A 16 -2.87 24.44 8.59
CA VAL A 16 -4.10 23.62 8.49
C VAL A 16 -4.39 23.05 9.86
N LYS A 17 -5.63 23.25 10.34
CA LYS A 17 -6.15 22.57 11.53
C LYS A 17 -6.59 21.16 11.11
N LYS A 18 -6.15 20.14 11.84
CA LYS A 18 -6.54 18.74 11.63
C LYS A 18 -7.27 18.25 12.86
N ILE A 19 -8.43 17.66 12.65
CA ILE A 19 -9.25 17.04 13.69
C ILE A 19 -9.15 15.53 13.51
N ALA A 20 -8.96 14.80 14.61
CA ALA A 20 -8.99 13.35 14.59
C ALA A 20 -10.42 12.86 14.26
N ALA A 21 -10.54 11.95 13.32
CA ALA A 21 -11.78 11.23 13.12
C ALA A 21 -12.06 10.33 14.33
N TYR A 22 -13.32 9.90 14.51
CA TYR A 22 -13.72 9.13 15.70
C TYR A 22 -12.89 7.85 15.88
N HIS A 23 -12.65 7.11 14.81
CA HIS A 23 -11.82 5.90 14.84
C HIS A 23 -10.38 6.18 15.28
N GLN A 24 -9.80 7.31 14.83
CA GLN A 24 -8.46 7.75 15.25
C GLN A 24 -8.46 8.11 16.76
N TYR A 25 -9.50 8.82 17.22
CA TYR A 25 -9.63 9.19 18.62
C TYR A 25 -9.69 7.97 19.54
N TYR A 26 -10.55 6.99 19.23
CA TYR A 26 -10.68 5.78 20.03
C TYR A 26 -9.42 4.92 19.99
N ALA A 27 -8.86 4.69 18.80
CA ALA A 27 -7.63 3.92 18.64
C ALA A 27 -6.45 4.54 19.40
N VAL A 28 -6.28 5.86 19.30
CA VAL A 28 -5.20 6.58 20.00
C VAL A 28 -5.33 6.45 21.52
N ASN A 29 -6.52 6.62 22.06
CA ASN A 29 -6.75 6.49 23.50
C ASN A 29 -6.44 5.06 23.99
N LYS A 30 -6.93 4.03 23.30
CA LYS A 30 -6.64 2.62 23.61
C LYS A 30 -5.13 2.34 23.49
N ALA A 31 -4.47 2.84 22.45
CA ALA A 31 -3.05 2.67 22.20
C ALA A 31 -2.20 3.30 23.32
N VAL A 32 -2.54 4.50 23.76
CA VAL A 32 -1.86 5.19 24.88
C VAL A 32 -2.01 4.38 26.16
N GLN A 33 -3.22 3.96 26.52
CA GLN A 33 -3.48 3.16 27.72
C GLN A 33 -2.70 1.83 27.69
N SER A 34 -2.77 1.12 26.59
CA SER A 34 -2.06 -0.15 26.41
C SER A 34 -0.54 0.03 26.53
N SER A 35 0.01 1.08 25.92
CA SER A 35 1.46 1.36 26.00
C SER A 35 1.91 1.77 27.40
N ILE A 36 1.11 2.50 28.16
CA ILE A 36 1.41 2.84 29.57
C ILE A 36 1.47 1.56 30.40
N ILE A 37 0.50 0.66 30.25
CA ILE A 37 0.48 -0.63 30.96
C ILE A 37 1.67 -1.48 30.54
N ALA A 38 1.92 -1.62 29.24
CA ALA A 38 3.00 -2.43 28.72
C ALA A 38 4.40 -1.94 29.15
N SER A 39 4.61 -0.63 29.21
CA SER A 39 5.90 -0.03 29.62
C SER A 39 6.13 -0.02 31.13
N GLY A 40 5.09 -0.22 31.93
CA GLY A 40 5.16 -0.27 33.39
C GLY A 40 6.12 -1.34 33.91
N ALA A 41 6.46 -1.27 35.19
CA ALA A 41 7.43 -2.19 35.83
C ALA A 41 7.01 -3.68 35.67
N ASN A 42 5.71 -3.97 35.78
CA ASN A 42 5.15 -5.32 35.64
C ASN A 42 4.51 -5.55 34.25
N GLY A 43 4.75 -4.63 33.31
CA GLY A 43 4.20 -4.75 31.95
C GLY A 43 4.95 -5.79 31.11
N ASP A 44 4.24 -6.42 30.21
CA ASP A 44 4.77 -7.49 29.34
C ASP A 44 5.52 -6.95 28.11
N LYS A 45 5.68 -5.62 28.02
CA LYS A 45 6.33 -4.90 26.91
C LYS A 45 5.61 -5.01 25.55
N ARG A 46 4.33 -5.42 25.56
CA ARG A 46 3.50 -5.60 24.37
C ARG A 46 2.34 -4.59 24.38
N GLY A 47 2.51 -3.49 23.63
CA GLY A 47 1.55 -2.41 23.54
C GLY A 47 0.35 -2.69 22.65
N GLY A 48 0.33 -3.83 21.93
CA GLY A 48 -0.75 -4.24 21.04
C GLY A 48 -0.59 -3.77 19.60
N VAL A 49 -1.60 -4.07 18.78
CA VAL A 49 -1.66 -3.72 17.36
C VAL A 49 -2.89 -2.89 17.05
N VAL A 50 -2.69 -1.76 16.39
CA VAL A 50 -3.74 -0.95 15.77
C VAL A 50 -3.83 -1.35 14.30
N TRP A 51 -4.90 -2.04 13.94
CA TRP A 51 -5.18 -2.37 12.56
C TRP A 51 -6.21 -1.40 11.99
N HIS A 52 -5.74 -0.46 11.19
CA HIS A 52 -6.58 0.47 10.45
C HIS A 52 -6.28 0.35 8.96
N THR A 53 -7.31 0.16 8.14
CA THR A 53 -7.17 -0.02 6.70
C THR A 53 -6.36 1.11 6.06
N GLN A 54 -5.78 0.86 4.92
CA GLN A 54 -5.05 1.90 4.20
C GLN A 54 -6.01 3.01 3.77
N GLY A 55 -5.59 4.28 3.91
CA GLY A 55 -6.46 5.42 3.65
C GLY A 55 -7.15 6.02 4.87
N SER A 56 -7.21 5.30 5.98
CA SER A 56 -7.83 5.74 7.25
C SER A 56 -7.07 6.84 8.00
N GLY A 57 -5.89 7.26 7.50
CA GLY A 57 -5.09 8.32 8.16
C GLY A 57 -4.15 7.84 9.26
N LYS A 58 -3.65 6.60 9.21
CA LYS A 58 -2.71 6.00 10.19
C LYS A 58 -1.54 6.90 10.59
N SER A 59 -0.88 7.56 9.62
CA SER A 59 0.25 8.46 9.92
C SER A 59 -0.13 9.59 10.87
N LEU A 60 -1.34 10.13 10.76
CA LEU A 60 -1.87 11.13 11.71
C LEU A 60 -2.25 10.49 13.04
N SER A 61 -2.81 9.28 13.03
CA SER A 61 -3.08 8.54 14.27
C SER A 61 -1.79 8.33 15.07
N MET A 62 -0.68 7.99 14.41
CA MET A 62 0.64 7.89 15.08
C MET A 62 1.12 9.23 15.63
N VAL A 63 0.89 10.36 14.93
CA VAL A 63 1.21 11.70 15.47
C VAL A 63 0.39 12.02 16.71
N PHE A 64 -0.92 11.76 16.68
CA PHE A 64 -1.81 11.96 17.82
C PHE A 64 -1.42 11.06 19.00
N TYR A 65 -1.11 9.79 18.71
CA TYR A 65 -0.63 8.83 19.69
C TYR A 65 0.69 9.30 20.34
N ALA A 66 1.67 9.69 19.54
CA ALA A 66 2.96 10.17 20.04
C ALA A 66 2.78 11.39 20.97
N HIS A 67 1.96 12.36 20.57
CA HIS A 67 1.67 13.52 21.39
C HIS A 67 1.02 13.15 22.73
N GLN A 68 -0.03 12.33 22.70
CA GLN A 68 -0.75 11.94 23.92
C GLN A 68 0.12 11.06 24.82
N LEU A 69 0.92 10.16 24.25
CA LEU A 69 1.81 9.30 25.01
C LEU A 69 2.88 10.11 25.74
N LEU A 70 3.53 11.06 25.05
CA LEU A 70 4.56 11.93 25.63
C LEU A 70 4.01 12.89 26.71
N LYS A 71 2.72 13.19 26.70
CA LYS A 71 2.08 13.93 27.79
C LYS A 71 1.90 13.08 29.06
N ASN A 72 1.71 11.77 28.90
CA ASN A 72 1.50 10.85 30.01
C ASN A 72 2.81 10.22 30.52
N LEU A 73 3.78 10.04 29.62
CA LEU A 73 5.11 9.46 29.92
C LEU A 73 6.18 10.48 29.56
N LEU A 74 6.45 11.43 30.48
CA LEU A 74 7.31 12.59 30.23
C LEU A 74 8.77 12.22 29.90
N SER A 75 9.25 11.07 30.36
CA SER A 75 10.63 10.60 30.09
C SER A 75 10.72 9.77 28.80
N ALA A 76 9.58 9.33 28.22
CA ALA A 76 9.58 8.37 27.14
C ALA A 76 10.34 8.86 25.90
N THR A 77 11.13 7.96 25.32
CA THR A 77 11.72 8.11 23.99
C THR A 77 10.95 7.25 23.01
N LEU A 78 10.39 7.86 21.96
CA LEU A 78 9.67 7.16 20.91
C LEU A 78 10.62 6.82 19.77
N LEU A 79 10.72 5.54 19.45
CA LEU A 79 11.47 5.04 18.31
C LEU A 79 10.50 4.58 17.24
N VAL A 80 10.37 5.35 16.16
CA VAL A 80 9.49 5.04 15.03
C VAL A 80 10.28 4.22 14.00
N LEU A 81 9.86 2.97 13.81
CA LEU A 81 10.48 2.02 12.88
C LEU A 81 9.64 1.83 11.64
N THR A 82 10.29 1.85 10.49
CA THR A 82 9.70 1.53 9.19
C THR A 82 10.55 0.49 8.46
N ASP A 83 9.94 -0.30 7.58
CA ASP A 83 10.63 -1.29 6.77
C ASP A 83 11.38 -0.65 5.58
N ARG A 84 10.80 0.38 4.95
CA ARG A 84 11.31 1.02 3.73
C ARG A 84 11.74 2.45 3.97
N LEU A 85 12.78 2.87 3.22
CA LEU A 85 13.32 4.24 3.32
C LEU A 85 12.32 5.30 2.87
N ASP A 86 11.61 5.06 1.76
CA ASP A 86 10.59 5.96 1.23
C ASP A 86 9.41 6.17 2.20
N LEU A 87 8.97 5.10 2.89
CA LEU A 87 7.96 5.20 3.94
C LEU A 87 8.45 5.95 5.16
N ASN A 88 9.73 5.74 5.52
CA ASN A 88 10.38 6.49 6.61
C ASN A 88 10.33 7.99 6.32
N ASP A 89 10.70 8.40 5.11
CA ASP A 89 10.74 9.81 4.73
C ASP A 89 9.34 10.44 4.70
N GLN A 90 8.35 9.72 4.20
CA GLN A 90 6.97 10.18 4.19
C GLN A 90 6.40 10.33 5.61
N LEU A 91 6.60 9.33 6.47
CA LEU A 91 6.10 9.35 7.84
C LEU A 91 6.83 10.41 8.67
N HIS A 92 8.18 10.51 8.55
CA HIS A 92 8.98 11.55 9.16
C HIS A 92 8.50 12.96 8.74
N SER A 93 8.23 13.19 7.45
CA SER A 93 7.70 14.46 6.94
C SER A 93 6.35 14.80 7.56
N THR A 94 5.48 13.81 7.75
CA THR A 94 4.18 13.98 8.43
C THR A 94 4.38 14.44 9.88
N PHE A 95 5.28 13.80 10.63
CA PHE A 95 5.61 14.18 12.00
C PHE A 95 6.28 15.56 12.06
N ALA A 96 7.23 15.84 11.16
CA ALA A 96 7.92 17.12 11.07
C ALA A 96 6.95 18.29 10.80
N SER A 97 5.94 18.08 9.94
CA SER A 97 4.88 19.07 9.69
C SER A 97 4.03 19.38 10.93
N CYS A 98 4.02 18.46 11.90
CA CYS A 98 3.28 18.58 13.16
C CYS A 98 4.19 18.92 14.37
N SER A 99 5.42 19.39 14.17
CA SER A 99 6.39 19.66 15.24
C SER A 99 5.87 20.64 16.30
N ASP A 100 5.09 21.64 15.90
CA ASP A 100 4.46 22.59 16.84
C ASP A 100 3.48 21.85 17.79
N TYR A 101 2.70 20.91 17.27
CA TYR A 101 1.78 20.09 18.06
C TYR A 101 2.51 19.10 18.94
N LEU A 102 3.56 18.46 18.42
CA LEU A 102 4.43 17.54 19.17
C LEU A 102 5.33 18.25 20.18
N ARG A 103 5.47 19.57 20.07
CA ARG A 103 6.38 20.42 20.87
C ARG A 103 7.86 20.00 20.79
N GLN A 104 8.21 19.31 19.71
CA GLN A 104 9.58 18.89 19.41
C GLN A 104 9.73 18.52 17.94
N LYS A 105 10.97 18.57 17.47
CA LYS A 105 11.31 18.12 16.11
C LYS A 105 11.66 16.63 16.15
N PRO A 106 11.05 15.80 15.29
CA PRO A 106 11.49 14.42 15.12
C PRO A 106 12.90 14.39 14.52
N ILE A 107 13.71 13.44 14.96
CA ILE A 107 15.09 13.26 14.49
C ILE A 107 15.11 12.00 13.62
N LYS A 108 15.72 12.09 12.44
CA LYS A 108 15.94 10.93 11.57
C LYS A 108 17.36 10.43 11.75
N ALA A 109 17.54 9.18 12.15
CA ALA A 109 18.87 8.57 12.21
C ALA A 109 19.46 8.47 10.80
N THR A 110 20.72 8.86 10.63
CA THR A 110 21.42 8.82 9.35
C THR A 110 21.85 7.40 9.00
N ASP A 111 22.41 6.70 9.97
CA ASP A 111 22.95 5.34 9.86
C ASP A 111 22.76 4.57 11.16
N GLY A 112 23.32 3.36 11.24
CA GLY A 112 23.24 2.51 12.43
C GLY A 112 24.00 3.08 13.62
N GLU A 113 25.19 3.65 13.42
CA GLU A 113 25.98 4.23 14.50
C GLU A 113 25.31 5.46 15.11
N ASN A 114 24.78 6.33 14.26
CA ASN A 114 24.03 7.49 14.71
C ASN A 114 22.75 7.08 15.46
N LEU A 115 22.05 6.02 15.03
CA LEU A 115 20.91 5.49 15.78
C LEU A 115 21.30 5.04 17.19
N TYR A 116 22.40 4.32 17.33
CA TYR A 116 22.90 3.87 18.63
C TYR A 116 23.26 5.05 19.52
N GLU A 117 23.99 6.01 18.97
CA GLU A 117 24.36 7.23 19.69
C GLU A 117 23.15 8.01 20.18
N LEU A 118 22.12 8.16 19.32
CA LEU A 118 20.86 8.82 19.68
C LEU A 118 20.10 8.10 20.80
N LEU A 119 20.14 6.77 20.84
CA LEU A 119 19.45 5.98 21.88
C LEU A 119 20.27 5.87 23.17
N GLU A 120 21.59 5.71 23.09
CA GLU A 120 22.49 5.55 24.23
C GLU A 120 22.70 6.87 24.97
N LYS A 121 23.04 7.96 24.25
CA LYS A 121 23.35 9.26 24.85
C LYS A 121 22.11 10.04 25.29
N ARG A 122 20.96 9.72 24.76
CA ARG A 122 19.73 10.42 25.12
C ARG A 122 19.17 9.87 26.44
N LYS A 123 19.16 10.70 27.43
CA LYS A 123 18.70 10.31 28.78
C LYS A 123 17.18 10.25 28.91
N SER A 124 16.44 11.02 28.11
CA SER A 124 14.97 11.05 28.13
C SER A 124 14.42 11.84 26.94
N HIS A 125 13.14 11.63 26.68
CA HIS A 125 12.28 12.43 25.81
C HIS A 125 12.78 12.61 24.37
N GLY A 126 11.99 12.25 23.41
CA GLY A 126 12.28 12.48 22.00
C GLY A 126 11.58 11.53 21.05
N ILE A 127 11.57 11.92 19.77
CA ILE A 127 11.02 11.09 18.67
C ILE A 127 12.15 10.85 17.69
N ILE A 128 12.55 9.58 17.54
CA ILE A 128 13.62 9.13 16.66
C ILE A 128 13.01 8.26 15.56
N PHE A 129 13.39 8.54 14.34
CA PHE A 129 13.01 7.76 13.15
C PHE A 129 14.17 6.90 12.69
N ALA A 130 13.90 5.62 12.45
CA ALA A 130 14.87 4.72 11.89
C ALA A 130 14.22 3.70 10.92
N ASN A 131 14.98 3.29 9.92
CA ASN A 131 14.66 2.10 9.16
C ASN A 131 15.18 0.87 9.87
N ILE A 132 14.44 -0.21 9.83
CA ILE A 132 14.76 -1.47 10.54
C ILE A 132 16.13 -2.03 10.15
N GLN A 133 16.57 -1.78 8.91
CA GLN A 133 17.86 -2.26 8.41
C GLN A 133 19.07 -1.65 9.15
N LYS A 134 18.88 -0.52 9.87
CA LYS A 134 19.93 0.12 10.66
C LYS A 134 20.31 -0.63 11.94
N PHE A 135 19.57 -1.70 12.25
CA PHE A 135 19.87 -2.58 13.38
C PHE A 135 20.74 -3.78 13.00
N LYS A 136 21.15 -3.92 11.72
CA LYS A 136 22.06 -4.99 11.26
C LYS A 136 23.44 -4.80 11.87
N ASP A 137 24.14 -5.92 12.07
CA ASP A 137 25.56 -6.01 12.41
C ASP A 137 25.98 -5.65 13.84
N ARG A 138 25.06 -5.70 14.82
CA ARG A 138 25.46 -5.59 16.24
C ARG A 138 24.80 -6.64 17.14
N ASP A 139 25.63 -7.26 17.97
CA ASP A 139 25.20 -8.21 19.01
C ASP A 139 25.07 -7.59 20.40
N LYS A 140 25.46 -6.31 20.55
CA LYS A 140 25.51 -5.63 21.84
C LYS A 140 24.21 -4.86 22.08
N LEU A 141 23.69 -5.00 23.32
CA LEU A 141 22.62 -4.20 23.89
C LEU A 141 22.80 -2.69 23.56
N ILE A 142 21.75 -2.05 23.04
CA ILE A 142 21.76 -0.61 22.78
C ILE A 142 21.45 0.15 24.08
N THR A 143 20.38 -0.23 24.73
CA THR A 143 19.97 0.37 26.00
C THR A 143 19.10 -0.58 26.82
N SER A 144 19.25 -0.51 28.13
CA SER A 144 18.38 -1.23 29.08
C SER A 144 17.21 -0.37 29.57
N ARG A 145 17.00 0.82 29.01
CA ARG A 145 15.92 1.72 29.39
C ARG A 145 14.55 1.10 29.14
N SER A 146 13.65 1.23 30.12
CA SER A 146 12.26 0.76 30.04
C SER A 146 11.28 1.84 29.53
N ASP A 147 11.75 3.09 29.39
CA ASP A 147 10.98 4.22 28.89
C ASP A 147 11.17 4.46 27.38
N VAL A 148 11.70 3.47 26.66
CA VAL A 148 11.72 3.45 25.20
C VAL A 148 10.46 2.76 24.70
N ILE A 149 9.72 3.45 23.83
CA ILE A 149 8.53 2.90 23.17
C ILE A 149 8.82 2.79 21.68
N VAL A 150 8.77 1.58 21.15
CA VAL A 150 8.96 1.29 19.73
C VAL A 150 7.60 1.30 19.03
N ILE A 151 7.45 2.21 18.08
CA ILE A 151 6.28 2.33 17.21
C ILE A 151 6.66 1.73 15.86
N SER A 152 6.07 0.60 15.46
CA SER A 152 6.34 -0.03 14.18
C SER A 152 5.23 0.29 13.19
N ASP A 153 5.58 0.92 12.07
CA ASP A 153 4.68 1.05 10.93
C ASP A 153 4.76 -0.21 10.08
N GLU A 154 3.63 -0.63 9.51
CA GLU A 154 3.47 -1.89 8.78
C GLU A 154 4.02 -3.09 9.59
N ALA A 155 3.53 -3.22 10.84
CA ALA A 155 4.01 -4.18 11.84
C ALA A 155 4.16 -5.62 11.33
N HIS A 156 3.26 -6.05 10.44
CA HIS A 156 3.29 -7.37 9.80
C HIS A 156 4.53 -7.60 8.91
N ARG A 157 5.13 -6.54 8.33
CA ARG A 157 6.33 -6.65 7.48
C ARG A 157 7.63 -6.60 8.27
N THR A 158 7.66 -5.72 9.25
CA THR A 158 8.87 -5.49 10.04
C THR A 158 9.22 -6.67 10.93
N GLN A 159 8.26 -7.55 11.20
CA GLN A 159 8.35 -8.49 12.30
C GLN A 159 8.05 -9.95 11.90
N SER A 160 7.64 -10.24 10.66
CA SER A 160 7.27 -11.59 10.21
C SER A 160 8.43 -12.61 10.15
N ASN A 161 9.61 -12.28 10.65
CA ASN A 161 10.76 -13.14 10.72
C ASN A 161 11.31 -13.25 12.16
N THR A 162 10.53 -13.78 13.09
CA THR A 162 11.06 -14.26 14.38
C THR A 162 11.71 -15.63 14.21
N LYS A 163 11.33 -16.39 13.18
CA LYS A 163 11.93 -17.70 12.89
C LYS A 163 13.35 -17.51 12.38
N THR A 164 14.25 -18.18 13.06
CA THR A 164 15.64 -18.33 12.65
C THR A 164 15.67 -19.05 11.29
N LYS A 165 15.99 -18.31 10.21
CA LYS A 165 16.23 -18.93 8.90
C LYS A 165 17.66 -19.39 8.84
N ILE A 166 17.89 -20.64 8.49
CA ILE A 166 19.23 -21.14 8.16
C ILE A 166 19.58 -20.57 6.78
N ASP A 167 20.66 -19.81 6.69
CA ASP A 167 21.22 -19.40 5.41
C ASP A 167 21.72 -20.65 4.70
N THR A 168 21.04 -21.04 3.63
CA THR A 168 21.36 -22.27 2.88
C THR A 168 22.74 -22.22 2.17
N GLN A 169 23.37 -21.04 2.10
CA GLN A 169 24.73 -20.89 1.54
C GLN A 169 25.83 -20.91 2.62
N THR A 170 25.55 -20.40 3.82
CA THR A 170 26.55 -20.30 4.90
C THR A 170 26.27 -21.20 6.08
N GLY A 171 25.10 -21.81 6.19
CA GLY A 171 24.67 -22.61 7.35
C GLY A 171 24.44 -21.80 8.63
N GLU A 172 24.51 -20.47 8.57
CA GLU A 172 24.34 -19.60 9.72
C GLU A 172 22.86 -19.34 10.04
N LEU A 173 22.54 -19.29 11.31
CA LEU A 173 21.22 -18.97 11.83
C LEU A 173 20.99 -17.44 11.76
N LYS A 174 20.19 -16.97 10.80
CA LYS A 174 19.75 -15.56 10.74
C LYS A 174 18.52 -15.37 11.61
N LEU A 175 18.68 -14.64 12.71
CA LEU A 175 17.58 -14.17 13.54
C LEU A 175 16.71 -13.16 12.76
N GLY A 176 15.39 -13.29 12.89
CA GLY A 176 14.46 -12.31 12.32
C GLY A 176 14.64 -10.92 12.95
N PHE A 177 14.32 -9.87 12.20
CA PHE A 177 14.55 -8.48 12.65
C PHE A 177 13.86 -8.13 13.97
N ALA A 178 12.67 -8.66 14.22
CA ALA A 178 11.96 -8.44 15.47
C ALA A 178 12.73 -8.97 16.66
N ALA A 179 13.26 -10.19 16.53
CA ALA A 179 14.09 -10.80 17.56
C ALA A 179 15.37 -9.99 17.81
N ILE A 180 15.97 -9.44 16.73
CA ILE A 180 17.14 -8.57 16.83
C ILE A 180 16.80 -7.30 17.60
N VAL A 181 15.74 -6.57 17.22
CA VAL A 181 15.35 -5.32 17.88
C VAL A 181 14.96 -5.59 19.34
N ARG A 182 14.26 -6.70 19.63
CA ARG A 182 13.96 -7.12 21.01
C ARG A 182 15.21 -7.42 21.82
N LYS A 183 16.19 -8.13 21.24
CA LYS A 183 17.47 -8.42 21.88
C LYS A 183 18.27 -7.15 22.22
N LEU A 184 18.21 -6.18 21.31
CA LEU A 184 18.94 -4.90 21.45
C LEU A 184 18.24 -3.90 22.37
N LEU A 185 16.92 -4.01 22.54
CA LEU A 185 16.04 -3.16 23.36
C LEU A 185 15.12 -4.02 24.25
N PRO A 186 15.65 -4.82 25.18
CA PRO A 186 14.89 -5.85 25.91
C PRO A 186 13.77 -5.30 26.80
N ASN A 187 13.92 -4.07 27.29
CA ASN A 187 12.97 -3.44 28.21
C ASN A 187 12.04 -2.44 27.50
N ALA A 188 12.19 -2.23 26.20
CA ALA A 188 11.30 -1.37 25.43
C ALA A 188 9.91 -1.98 25.25
N ALA A 189 8.88 -1.15 25.30
CA ALA A 189 7.53 -1.57 24.91
C ALA A 189 7.33 -1.40 23.40
N PHE A 190 6.59 -2.33 22.76
CA PHE A 190 6.40 -2.36 21.32
C PHE A 190 4.92 -2.21 20.98
N ILE A 191 4.59 -1.30 20.08
CA ILE A 191 3.25 -1.13 19.53
C ILE A 191 3.31 -1.14 18.01
N GLY A 192 2.38 -1.85 17.38
CA GLY A 192 2.28 -1.97 15.93
C GLY A 192 1.13 -1.16 15.36
N PHE A 193 1.38 -0.49 14.23
CA PHE A 193 0.36 0.08 13.36
C PHE A 193 0.42 -0.63 12.02
N THR A 194 -0.71 -1.08 11.49
CA THR A 194 -0.75 -1.79 10.22
C THR A 194 -2.00 -1.46 9.42
N GLY A 195 -1.87 -1.46 8.09
CA GLY A 195 -2.99 -1.35 7.15
C GLY A 195 -3.63 -2.68 6.81
N THR A 196 -3.03 -3.76 7.25
CA THR A 196 -3.40 -5.12 6.86
C THR A 196 -3.57 -5.98 8.09
N PRO A 197 -4.51 -6.94 8.08
CA PRO A 197 -4.64 -7.87 9.18
C PRO A 197 -3.37 -8.71 9.32
N ILE A 198 -3.13 -9.12 10.52
CA ILE A 198 -2.16 -10.17 10.84
C ILE A 198 -2.88 -11.49 10.60
N GLU A 199 -2.34 -12.36 9.76
CA GLU A 199 -2.92 -13.68 9.52
C GLU A 199 -3.09 -14.43 10.84
N GLN A 200 -4.12 -15.29 10.93
CA GLN A 200 -4.42 -15.99 12.19
C GLN A 200 -3.26 -16.88 12.65
N ASP A 201 -2.43 -17.31 11.70
CA ASP A 201 -1.26 -18.16 11.95
C ASP A 201 0.04 -17.37 12.19
N ASP A 202 0.01 -16.01 12.09
CA ASP A 202 1.16 -15.18 12.43
C ASP A 202 1.28 -14.98 13.96
N ASN A 203 1.66 -16.07 14.62
CA ASN A 203 1.98 -16.03 16.04
C ASN A 203 3.13 -15.07 16.35
N ASP A 204 4.05 -14.88 15.39
CA ASP A 204 5.26 -14.10 15.56
C ASP A 204 4.95 -12.61 15.81
N THR A 205 4.03 -12.02 15.05
CA THR A 205 3.63 -10.61 15.26
C THR A 205 2.93 -10.43 16.61
N ARG A 206 2.10 -11.40 17.03
CA ARG A 206 1.42 -11.38 18.33
C ARG A 206 2.39 -11.56 19.49
N GLU A 207 3.43 -12.35 19.32
CA GLU A 207 4.49 -12.50 20.33
C GLU A 207 5.24 -11.18 20.56
N VAL A 208 5.45 -10.40 19.52
CA VAL A 208 6.15 -9.13 19.62
C VAL A 208 5.27 -8.01 20.14
N PHE A 209 4.10 -7.82 19.58
CA PHE A 209 3.25 -6.65 19.86
C PHE A 209 2.08 -6.96 20.82
N GLY A 210 1.64 -8.20 20.92
CA GLY A 210 0.39 -8.57 21.58
C GLY A 210 -0.81 -8.57 20.63
N ASN A 211 -2.02 -8.57 21.21
CA ASN A 211 -3.27 -8.65 20.47
C ASN A 211 -3.65 -7.32 19.79
N TYR A 212 -4.66 -7.38 18.92
CA TYR A 212 -5.32 -6.19 18.41
C TYR A 212 -5.95 -5.38 19.55
N ILE A 213 -5.69 -4.09 19.57
CA ILE A 213 -6.28 -3.13 20.50
C ILE A 213 -7.34 -2.27 19.83
N ASP A 214 -7.23 -2.10 18.52
CA ASP A 214 -8.27 -1.43 17.72
C ASP A 214 -8.27 -1.94 16.29
N ILE A 215 -9.48 -2.05 15.70
CA ILE A 215 -9.68 -2.50 14.33
C ILE A 215 -10.61 -1.52 13.63
N TYR A 216 -10.13 -0.98 12.51
CA TYR A 216 -10.91 -0.18 11.57
C TYR A 216 -10.71 -0.75 10.18
N ASP A 217 -11.60 -1.65 9.78
CA ASP A 217 -11.48 -2.42 8.55
C ASP A 217 -11.94 -1.64 7.31
N MET A 218 -11.81 -2.29 6.14
CA MET A 218 -12.15 -1.65 4.87
C MET A 218 -13.66 -1.39 4.74
N THR A 219 -14.50 -2.27 5.29
CA THR A 219 -15.96 -2.12 5.24
C THR A 219 -16.39 -0.87 5.96
N GLN A 220 -15.92 -0.74 7.19
CA GLN A 220 -16.24 0.42 8.02
C GLN A 220 -15.68 1.72 7.43
N ALA A 221 -14.49 1.65 6.82
CA ALA A 221 -13.90 2.81 6.15
C ALA A 221 -14.72 3.28 4.93
N VAL A 222 -15.34 2.37 4.19
CA VAL A 222 -16.24 2.70 3.07
C VAL A 222 -17.58 3.24 3.61
N GLU A 223 -18.16 2.62 4.64
CA GLU A 223 -19.40 3.08 5.27
C GLU A 223 -19.26 4.51 5.83
N ASP A 224 -18.12 4.82 6.41
CA ASP A 224 -17.79 6.15 6.96
C ASP A 224 -17.35 7.17 5.90
N GLY A 225 -17.20 6.76 4.64
CA GLY A 225 -16.70 7.63 3.57
C GLY A 225 -15.22 8.00 3.71
N ALA A 226 -14.44 7.27 4.51
CA ALA A 226 -13.00 7.45 4.64
C ALA A 226 -12.23 6.84 3.46
N THR A 227 -12.85 5.88 2.77
CA THR A 227 -12.39 5.30 1.50
C THR A 227 -13.56 5.14 0.55
N VAL A 228 -13.29 4.89 -0.74
CA VAL A 228 -14.34 4.58 -1.72
C VAL A 228 -14.37 3.07 -2.01
N PRO A 229 -15.51 2.53 -2.47
CA PRO A 229 -15.61 1.14 -2.91
C PRO A 229 -14.60 0.82 -4.01
N VAL A 230 -14.21 -0.45 -4.10
CA VAL A 230 -13.39 -0.96 -5.19
C VAL A 230 -14.22 -1.91 -6.04
N TYR A 231 -14.28 -1.62 -7.32
CA TYR A 231 -14.94 -2.45 -8.32
C TYR A 231 -13.90 -3.32 -9.03
N TYR A 232 -14.33 -4.48 -9.45
CA TYR A 232 -13.48 -5.45 -10.12
C TYR A 232 -14.06 -5.82 -11.49
N GLU A 233 -13.23 -5.78 -12.52
CA GLU A 233 -13.56 -6.19 -13.87
C GLU A 233 -12.54 -7.21 -14.36
N SER A 234 -12.99 -8.45 -14.64
CA SER A 234 -12.14 -9.47 -15.26
C SER A 234 -12.13 -9.31 -16.79
N ARG A 235 -10.92 -9.23 -17.33
CA ARG A 235 -10.66 -9.18 -18.78
C ARG A 235 -9.76 -10.31 -19.27
N LEU A 236 -9.68 -11.39 -18.50
CA LEU A 236 -8.85 -12.54 -18.81
C LEU A 236 -9.15 -13.12 -20.20
N VAL A 237 -10.43 -13.24 -20.56
CA VAL A 237 -10.89 -13.74 -21.87
C VAL A 237 -10.39 -12.87 -23.04
N LYS A 238 -10.05 -11.61 -22.79
CA LYS A 238 -9.57 -10.70 -23.82
C LYS A 238 -8.14 -10.98 -24.28
N LEU A 239 -7.38 -11.75 -23.50
CA LEU A 239 -6.01 -12.13 -23.85
C LEU A 239 -5.94 -13.40 -24.71
N ASP A 240 -7.08 -14.08 -24.91
CA ASP A 240 -7.17 -15.31 -25.72
C ASP A 240 -6.16 -16.38 -25.27
N LEU A 241 -5.98 -16.50 -23.94
CA LEU A 241 -5.08 -17.47 -23.33
C LEU A 241 -5.68 -18.87 -23.40
N ASP A 242 -4.85 -19.86 -23.74
CA ASP A 242 -5.26 -21.26 -23.76
C ASP A 242 -5.55 -21.80 -22.34
N GLU A 243 -6.27 -22.94 -22.28
CA GLU A 243 -6.66 -23.57 -21.01
C GLU A 243 -5.45 -23.99 -20.16
N ASP A 244 -4.32 -24.35 -20.78
CA ASP A 244 -3.10 -24.74 -20.08
C ASP A 244 -2.43 -23.53 -19.41
N THR A 245 -2.46 -22.37 -20.07
CA THR A 245 -1.97 -21.09 -19.48
C THR A 245 -2.87 -20.67 -18.33
N LEU A 246 -4.18 -20.83 -18.44
CA LEU A 246 -5.14 -20.52 -17.36
C LEU A 246 -4.93 -21.43 -16.15
N LYS A 247 -4.66 -22.72 -16.37
CA LYS A 247 -4.29 -23.66 -15.28
C LYS A 247 -2.97 -23.27 -14.62
N LEU A 248 -1.96 -22.87 -15.41
CA LEU A 248 -0.68 -22.41 -14.85
C LEU A 248 -0.84 -21.16 -13.99
N LEU A 249 -1.73 -20.24 -14.37
CA LEU A 249 -2.09 -19.07 -13.56
C LEU A 249 -2.76 -19.49 -12.25
N ASP A 250 -3.76 -20.39 -12.30
CA ASP A 250 -4.45 -20.92 -11.11
C ASP A 250 -3.47 -21.65 -10.18
N ASP A 251 -2.60 -22.54 -10.72
CA ASP A 251 -1.59 -23.28 -9.97
C ASP A 251 -0.56 -22.36 -9.33
N GLU A 252 -0.14 -21.29 -9.99
CA GLU A 252 0.76 -20.27 -9.42
C GLU A 252 0.10 -19.56 -8.24
N TYR A 253 -1.20 -19.24 -8.32
CA TYR A 253 -1.95 -18.68 -7.21
C TYR A 253 -2.06 -19.66 -6.02
N ASP A 254 -2.25 -20.95 -6.27
CA ASP A 254 -2.37 -21.95 -5.20
C ASP A 254 -0.99 -22.22 -4.54
N LYS A 255 0.09 -22.30 -5.32
CA LYS A 255 1.47 -22.53 -4.81
C LYS A 255 2.06 -21.33 -4.07
N LEU A 256 1.75 -20.14 -4.50
CA LEU A 256 2.06 -18.95 -3.72
C LEU A 256 1.33 -18.98 -2.34
N ALA A 257 0.40 -19.89 -2.10
CA ALA A 257 -0.31 -20.05 -0.83
C ALA A 257 0.43 -20.95 0.17
N GLU A 258 1.34 -21.84 -0.26
CA GLU A 258 2.05 -22.79 0.58
C GLU A 258 3.48 -22.29 0.86
N GLU A 259 3.69 -21.53 1.94
CA GLU A 259 5.02 -21.28 2.49
C GLU A 259 5.45 -22.51 3.31
N GLY A 260 6.31 -23.36 2.75
CA GLY A 260 6.86 -24.54 3.43
C GLY A 260 7.38 -25.64 2.51
N ALA A 261 7.59 -25.35 1.24
CA ALA A 261 7.88 -26.33 0.21
C ALA A 261 9.32 -26.89 0.24
N ASP A 262 9.46 -28.19 -0.06
CA ASP A 262 10.71 -28.92 -0.25
C ASP A 262 11.50 -28.42 -1.46
N GLU A 263 12.81 -28.74 -1.53
CA GLU A 263 13.73 -28.28 -2.58
C GLU A 263 13.30 -28.69 -4.01
N GLN A 264 12.55 -29.78 -4.15
CA GLN A 264 11.96 -30.21 -5.43
C GLN A 264 10.77 -29.33 -5.85
N ASP A 265 9.94 -28.89 -4.90
CA ASP A 265 8.82 -27.99 -5.15
C ASP A 265 9.30 -26.60 -5.53
N ILE A 266 10.41 -26.13 -4.95
CA ILE A 266 11.07 -24.86 -5.32
C ILE A 266 11.59 -24.90 -6.77
N LYS A 267 12.17 -26.01 -7.23
CA LYS A 267 12.65 -26.16 -8.60
C LYS A 267 11.51 -26.20 -9.61
N ARG A 268 10.43 -26.90 -9.27
CA ARG A 268 9.22 -27.01 -10.10
C ARG A 268 8.52 -25.64 -10.21
N SER A 269 8.33 -24.96 -9.08
CA SER A 269 7.78 -23.60 -9.03
C SER A 269 8.61 -22.62 -9.85
N LYS A 270 9.94 -22.66 -9.82
CA LYS A 270 10.80 -21.81 -10.66
C LYS A 270 10.62 -22.06 -12.14
N SER A 271 10.43 -23.32 -12.59
CA SER A 271 10.25 -23.64 -14.01
C SER A 271 8.87 -23.22 -14.51
N GLU A 272 7.84 -23.38 -13.70
CA GLU A 272 6.47 -23.00 -14.01
C GLU A 272 6.32 -21.47 -14.03
N ASN A 273 6.93 -20.76 -13.08
CA ASN A 273 7.04 -19.30 -13.07
C ASN A 273 7.76 -18.76 -14.32
N ALA A 274 8.83 -19.43 -14.78
CA ALA A 274 9.52 -19.05 -15.99
C ALA A 274 8.64 -19.24 -17.24
N ARG A 275 7.88 -20.34 -17.28
CA ARG A 275 6.94 -20.61 -18.37
C ARG A 275 5.81 -19.59 -18.41
N LEU A 276 5.19 -19.30 -17.27
CA LEU A 276 4.16 -18.28 -17.16
C LEU A 276 4.66 -16.91 -17.61
N ARG A 277 5.84 -16.51 -17.15
CA ARG A 277 6.46 -15.25 -17.58
C ARG A 277 6.69 -15.23 -19.09
N ALA A 278 7.21 -16.30 -19.66
CA ALA A 278 7.43 -16.40 -21.11
C ALA A 278 6.12 -16.23 -21.91
N LEU A 279 5.02 -16.82 -21.45
CA LEU A 279 3.70 -16.69 -22.07
C LEU A 279 3.15 -15.26 -21.97
N LEU A 280 3.22 -14.66 -20.77
CA LEU A 280 2.73 -13.30 -20.54
C LEU A 280 3.63 -12.22 -21.19
N SER A 281 4.90 -12.52 -21.44
CA SER A 281 5.80 -11.63 -22.17
C SER A 281 5.84 -11.87 -23.68
N ALA A 282 5.03 -12.82 -24.18
CA ALA A 282 4.99 -13.08 -25.62
C ALA A 282 4.50 -11.85 -26.39
N PRO A 283 5.12 -11.47 -27.52
CA PRO A 283 4.76 -10.26 -28.28
C PRO A 283 3.30 -10.19 -28.69
N GLN A 284 2.69 -11.33 -29.01
CA GLN A 284 1.26 -11.42 -29.37
C GLN A 284 0.35 -11.11 -28.19
N THR A 285 0.68 -11.65 -26.99
CA THR A 285 -0.07 -11.41 -25.76
C THR A 285 0.01 -9.95 -25.35
N ILE A 286 1.21 -9.35 -25.44
CA ILE A 286 1.41 -7.92 -25.16
C ILE A 286 0.66 -7.04 -26.15
N ASP A 287 0.64 -7.40 -27.45
CA ASP A 287 -0.09 -6.66 -28.48
C ASP A 287 -1.60 -6.66 -28.17
N THR A 288 -2.16 -7.83 -27.85
CA THR A 288 -3.59 -7.98 -27.49
C THR A 288 -3.91 -7.21 -26.21
N LEU A 289 -3.07 -7.33 -25.16
CA LEU A 289 -3.19 -6.58 -23.92
C LEU A 289 -3.21 -5.07 -24.16
N CYS A 290 -2.26 -4.56 -24.91
CA CYS A 290 -2.13 -3.12 -25.17
C CYS A 290 -3.33 -2.58 -25.97
N LYS A 291 -3.81 -3.32 -26.98
CA LYS A 291 -5.02 -2.95 -27.74
C LYS A 291 -6.26 -2.90 -26.85
N ASP A 292 -6.43 -3.87 -25.95
CA ASP A 292 -7.58 -3.87 -25.05
C ASP A 292 -7.47 -2.76 -23.99
N ILE A 293 -6.29 -2.51 -23.43
CA ILE A 293 -6.05 -1.38 -22.51
C ILE A 293 -6.38 -0.05 -23.18
N ILE A 294 -5.91 0.17 -24.41
CA ILE A 294 -6.18 1.39 -25.18
C ILE A 294 -7.70 1.55 -25.37
N ASN A 295 -8.35 0.52 -25.88
CA ASN A 295 -9.80 0.57 -26.13
C ASN A 295 -10.59 0.82 -24.84
N HIS A 296 -10.25 0.13 -23.74
CA HIS A 296 -10.92 0.31 -22.47
C HIS A 296 -10.64 1.71 -21.88
N TYR A 297 -9.40 2.18 -21.95
CA TYR A 297 -9.01 3.47 -21.40
C TYR A 297 -9.66 4.63 -22.16
N GLU A 298 -9.52 4.66 -23.48
CA GLU A 298 -10.04 5.75 -24.31
C GLU A 298 -11.58 5.84 -24.27
N ASN A 299 -12.28 4.71 -24.27
CA ASN A 299 -13.74 4.72 -24.29
C ASN A 299 -14.42 4.87 -22.93
N ASN A 300 -13.71 4.52 -21.82
CA ASN A 300 -14.39 4.43 -20.52
C ASN A 300 -13.68 5.18 -19.39
N ARG A 301 -12.40 5.54 -19.53
CA ARG A 301 -11.59 6.02 -18.39
C ARG A 301 -10.88 7.35 -18.62
N ALA A 302 -10.57 7.69 -19.88
CA ALA A 302 -9.78 8.89 -20.19
C ALA A 302 -10.44 10.19 -19.67
N ASP A 303 -11.74 10.30 -19.85
CA ASP A 303 -12.55 11.46 -19.45
C ASP A 303 -13.13 11.32 -18.04
N LEU A 304 -12.89 10.20 -17.35
CA LEU A 304 -13.40 10.00 -16.00
C LEU A 304 -12.51 10.71 -14.97
N LEU A 305 -13.07 11.69 -14.25
CA LEU A 305 -12.35 12.47 -13.23
C LEU A 305 -11.12 13.18 -13.83
N THR A 306 -9.93 12.68 -13.51
CA THR A 306 -8.64 13.17 -14.01
C THR A 306 -8.01 12.25 -15.05
N GLY A 307 -8.66 11.16 -15.42
CA GLY A 307 -8.15 10.15 -16.34
C GLY A 307 -6.97 9.33 -15.82
N LYS A 308 -6.65 9.39 -14.51
CA LYS A 308 -5.46 8.71 -13.99
C LYS A 308 -5.65 7.22 -13.87
N ALA A 309 -4.69 6.48 -14.44
CA ALA A 309 -4.64 5.04 -14.45
C ALA A 309 -3.23 4.51 -14.13
N MET A 310 -3.14 3.30 -13.62
CA MET A 310 -1.89 2.60 -13.34
C MET A 310 -1.91 1.23 -13.99
N ILE A 311 -0.84 0.85 -14.67
CA ILE A 311 -0.64 -0.48 -15.25
C ILE A 311 0.42 -1.19 -14.42
N VAL A 312 0.06 -2.32 -13.81
CA VAL A 312 0.97 -3.12 -12.98
C VAL A 312 1.49 -4.27 -13.81
N ALA A 313 2.74 -4.20 -14.24
CA ALA A 313 3.39 -5.22 -15.06
C ALA A 313 4.03 -6.31 -14.19
N ILE A 314 4.09 -7.54 -14.72
CA ILE A 314 4.64 -8.72 -14.04
C ILE A 314 6.10 -8.53 -13.66
N ASP A 315 6.90 -7.97 -14.55
CA ASP A 315 8.31 -7.65 -14.35
C ASP A 315 8.74 -6.42 -15.17
N ARG A 316 10.03 -6.07 -15.07
CA ARG A 316 10.58 -4.85 -15.67
C ARG A 316 10.64 -4.92 -17.18
N ALA A 317 11.03 -6.08 -17.75
CA ALA A 317 11.10 -6.28 -19.19
C ALA A 317 9.73 -6.16 -19.82
N THR A 318 8.73 -6.87 -19.27
CA THR A 318 7.33 -6.79 -19.71
C THR A 318 6.78 -5.36 -19.59
N GLY A 319 7.15 -4.62 -18.53
CA GLY A 319 6.74 -3.22 -18.36
C GLY A 319 7.29 -2.31 -19.47
N ILE A 320 8.54 -2.52 -19.89
CA ILE A 320 9.14 -1.81 -21.03
C ILE A 320 8.49 -2.22 -22.35
N ASP A 321 8.21 -3.50 -22.55
CA ASP A 321 7.55 -3.98 -23.77
C ASP A 321 6.13 -3.43 -23.92
N ILE A 322 5.36 -3.39 -22.81
CA ILE A 322 4.05 -2.73 -22.77
C ILE A 322 4.20 -1.25 -23.16
N TYR A 323 5.17 -0.54 -22.57
CA TYR A 323 5.41 0.87 -22.92
C TYR A 323 5.71 1.06 -24.39
N LYS A 324 6.69 0.30 -24.93
CA LYS A 324 7.07 0.36 -26.34
C LYS A 324 5.87 0.09 -27.25
N LYS A 325 5.07 -0.93 -26.94
CA LYS A 325 3.89 -1.29 -27.73
C LYS A 325 2.78 -0.22 -27.65
N LEU A 326 2.53 0.35 -26.47
CA LEU A 326 1.58 1.46 -26.32
C LEU A 326 2.04 2.70 -27.11
N MET A 327 3.33 3.01 -27.11
CA MET A 327 3.90 4.10 -27.90
C MET A 327 3.83 3.85 -29.42
N GLU A 328 3.98 2.60 -29.86
CA GLU A 328 3.78 2.20 -31.26
C GLU A 328 2.32 2.42 -31.70
N LEU A 329 1.36 1.96 -30.87
CA LEU A 329 -0.08 2.02 -31.18
C LEU A 329 -0.66 3.43 -30.98
N ARG A 330 -0.07 4.22 -30.07
CA ARG A 330 -0.52 5.59 -29.69
C ARG A 330 0.66 6.53 -29.49
N PRO A 331 1.34 6.97 -30.55
CA PRO A 331 2.48 7.89 -30.43
C PRO A 331 2.13 9.20 -29.72
N GLN A 332 0.87 9.64 -29.81
CA GLN A 332 0.35 10.83 -29.13
C GLN A 332 0.30 10.70 -27.59
N TRP A 333 0.46 9.50 -27.04
CA TRP A 333 0.48 9.27 -25.59
C TRP A 333 1.85 9.60 -24.95
N LYS A 334 2.82 10.12 -25.71
CA LYS A 334 4.19 10.40 -25.23
C LYS A 334 4.23 11.20 -23.92
N ASP A 335 3.36 12.20 -23.78
CA ASP A 335 3.30 13.03 -22.57
C ASP A 335 2.24 12.55 -21.57
N ILE A 336 1.45 11.53 -21.95
CA ILE A 336 0.38 10.99 -21.14
C ILE A 336 0.84 9.80 -20.29
N ILE A 337 1.86 9.06 -20.78
CA ILE A 337 2.30 7.80 -20.16
C ILE A 337 3.75 7.87 -19.68
N CYS A 338 4.03 7.26 -18.54
CA CYS A 338 5.40 7.09 -18.04
C CYS A 338 5.64 5.68 -17.49
N VAL A 339 6.92 5.35 -17.35
CA VAL A 339 7.39 4.11 -16.72
C VAL A 339 8.08 4.47 -15.40
N VAL A 340 7.71 3.80 -14.32
CA VAL A 340 8.29 4.00 -12.98
C VAL A 340 8.72 2.67 -12.39
N MET A 341 10.02 2.41 -12.45
CA MET A 341 10.63 1.20 -11.91
C MET A 341 12.08 1.45 -11.48
N THR A 342 12.65 0.50 -10.73
CA THR A 342 14.06 0.57 -10.33
C THR A 342 14.98 0.34 -11.54
N GLN A 343 16.17 0.95 -11.54
CA GLN A 343 17.23 0.60 -12.48
C GLN A 343 18.02 -0.59 -11.93
N GLY A 344 18.46 -1.48 -12.81
CA GLY A 344 19.36 -2.58 -12.49
C GLY A 344 20.70 -2.39 -13.19
N ASN A 345 21.77 -2.90 -12.59
CA ASN A 345 23.12 -2.77 -13.15
C ASN A 345 23.32 -3.53 -14.49
N GLN A 346 22.40 -4.43 -14.83
CA GLN A 346 22.44 -5.24 -16.05
C GLN A 346 21.36 -4.83 -17.07
N ASP A 347 20.71 -3.67 -16.87
CA ASP A 347 19.69 -3.21 -17.79
C ASP A 347 20.29 -2.82 -19.14
N PRO A 348 19.59 -3.09 -20.25
CA PRO A 348 19.94 -2.54 -21.55
C PRO A 348 20.04 -1.01 -21.49
N VAL A 349 21.05 -0.46 -22.17
CA VAL A 349 21.31 0.99 -22.16
C VAL A 349 20.09 1.80 -22.61
N GLU A 350 19.35 1.28 -23.59
CA GLU A 350 18.10 1.89 -24.11
C GLU A 350 16.99 2.05 -23.07
N TRP A 351 17.00 1.26 -21.98
CA TRP A 351 16.04 1.40 -20.90
C TRP A 351 16.27 2.65 -20.06
N ASN A 352 17.50 3.18 -20.04
CA ASN A 352 17.84 4.37 -19.26
C ASN A 352 17.04 5.59 -19.71
N ASP A 353 16.75 5.72 -21.01
CA ASP A 353 15.97 6.82 -21.56
C ASP A 353 14.48 6.71 -21.15
N ILE A 354 13.98 5.50 -20.98
CA ILE A 354 12.59 5.22 -20.60
C ILE A 354 12.40 5.36 -19.07
N ILE A 355 13.29 4.72 -18.30
CA ILE A 355 13.17 4.66 -16.82
C ILE A 355 13.63 5.97 -16.18
N GLY A 356 14.70 6.57 -16.70
CA GLY A 356 15.28 7.80 -16.21
C GLY A 356 15.97 7.70 -14.85
N SER A 357 16.59 8.78 -14.42
CA SER A 357 17.31 8.91 -13.15
C SER A 357 16.36 8.97 -11.93
N ALA A 358 16.93 8.92 -10.73
CA ALA A 358 16.18 9.13 -9.48
C ALA A 358 15.45 10.49 -9.47
N ALA A 359 16.13 11.56 -9.90
CA ALA A 359 15.51 12.90 -10.01
C ALA A 359 14.35 12.93 -11.01
N ARG A 360 14.47 12.20 -12.15
CA ARG A 360 13.37 12.07 -13.11
C ARG A 360 12.16 11.37 -12.49
N LYS A 361 12.36 10.35 -11.67
CA LYS A 361 11.28 9.62 -10.97
C LYS A 361 10.56 10.51 -9.94
N GLU A 362 11.30 11.36 -9.23
CA GLU A 362 10.70 12.35 -8.32
C GLU A 362 9.85 13.37 -9.08
N GLU A 363 10.35 13.82 -10.23
CA GLU A 363 9.59 14.71 -11.12
C GLU A 363 8.32 14.05 -11.64
N LEU A 364 8.40 12.80 -12.14
CA LEU A 364 7.24 12.02 -12.57
C LEU A 364 6.24 11.83 -11.44
N ALA A 365 6.72 11.59 -10.21
CA ALA A 365 5.85 11.47 -9.04
C ALA A 365 5.11 12.78 -8.75
N ARG A 366 5.76 13.92 -8.89
CA ARG A 366 5.16 15.25 -8.71
C ARG A 366 4.12 15.53 -9.81
N GLN A 367 4.48 15.27 -11.07
CA GLN A 367 3.57 15.42 -12.21
C GLN A 367 2.36 14.49 -12.11
N PHE A 368 2.55 13.23 -11.70
CA PHE A 368 1.44 12.30 -11.56
C PHE A 368 0.52 12.64 -10.39
N LYS A 369 0.98 13.36 -9.37
CA LYS A 369 0.15 13.90 -8.28
C LYS A 369 -0.62 15.16 -8.70
N ASP A 370 -0.11 15.92 -9.66
CA ASP A 370 -0.79 17.10 -10.17
C ASP A 370 -1.93 16.68 -11.11
N ASN A 371 -3.17 17.07 -10.76
CA ASN A 371 -4.35 16.75 -11.55
C ASN A 371 -4.40 17.48 -12.89
N ASN A 372 -3.73 18.62 -13.00
CA ASN A 372 -3.66 19.42 -14.22
C ASN A 372 -2.55 18.96 -15.18
N SER A 373 -1.66 18.09 -14.72
CA SER A 373 -0.60 17.53 -15.56
C SER A 373 -1.17 16.68 -16.70
N PRO A 374 -0.57 16.72 -17.89
CA PRO A 374 -0.92 15.83 -19.00
C PRO A 374 -0.65 14.36 -18.65
N LEU A 375 0.26 14.07 -17.72
CA LEU A 375 0.63 12.72 -17.32
C LEU A 375 -0.55 12.01 -16.63
N LYS A 376 -1.09 10.96 -17.27
CA LYS A 376 -2.30 10.23 -16.84
C LYS A 376 -2.05 8.76 -16.53
N ILE A 377 -1.12 8.09 -17.22
CA ILE A 377 -0.90 6.65 -17.12
C ILE A 377 0.51 6.39 -16.60
N ALA A 378 0.62 5.56 -15.56
CA ALA A 378 1.90 5.09 -15.05
C ALA A 378 2.02 3.57 -15.19
N ILE A 379 3.09 3.09 -15.82
CA ILE A 379 3.46 1.67 -15.84
C ILE A 379 4.42 1.43 -14.69
N VAL A 380 4.08 0.50 -13.81
CA VAL A 380 4.85 0.15 -12.61
C VAL A 380 5.02 -1.36 -12.48
N VAL A 381 5.99 -1.80 -11.68
CA VAL A 381 6.16 -3.21 -11.29
C VAL A 381 5.87 -3.36 -9.80
N ASP A 382 6.63 -2.69 -8.93
CA ASP A 382 6.48 -2.68 -7.47
C ASP A 382 6.49 -1.25 -6.90
N MET A 383 7.18 -0.32 -7.57
CA MET A 383 7.19 1.08 -7.19
C MET A 383 5.78 1.67 -7.30
N TRP A 384 5.45 2.57 -6.38
CA TRP A 384 4.15 3.24 -6.26
C TRP A 384 2.98 2.33 -5.82
N LEU A 385 3.13 1.00 -5.82
CA LEU A 385 2.11 0.12 -5.24
C LEU A 385 2.02 0.27 -3.72
N THR A 386 3.11 0.73 -3.09
CA THR A 386 3.16 0.99 -1.65
C THR A 386 3.66 2.41 -1.39
N GLY A 387 3.05 3.11 -0.43
CA GLY A 387 3.51 4.43 0.03
C GLY A 387 3.21 5.62 -0.90
N PHE A 388 2.79 5.41 -2.13
CA PHE A 388 2.48 6.47 -3.08
C PHE A 388 1.00 6.84 -3.05
N ASP A 389 0.69 8.10 -2.77
CA ASP A 389 -0.68 8.59 -2.59
C ASP A 389 -1.10 9.55 -3.69
N VAL A 390 -2.11 9.12 -4.47
CA VAL A 390 -2.76 9.89 -5.53
C VAL A 390 -4.27 9.66 -5.45
N PRO A 391 -5.00 10.48 -4.72
CA PRO A 391 -6.44 10.29 -4.50
C PRO A 391 -7.27 10.21 -5.79
N SER A 392 -6.87 10.93 -6.82
CA SER A 392 -7.54 10.95 -8.13
C SER A 392 -7.28 9.70 -8.98
N LEU A 393 -6.37 8.79 -8.60
CA LEU A 393 -6.15 7.51 -9.29
C LEU A 393 -7.41 6.65 -9.21
N ALA A 394 -8.05 6.42 -10.36
CA ALA A 394 -9.34 5.76 -10.42
C ALA A 394 -9.31 4.36 -11.06
N THR A 395 -8.26 4.04 -11.82
CA THR A 395 -8.17 2.76 -12.55
C THR A 395 -6.83 2.09 -12.35
N MET A 396 -6.85 0.78 -12.12
CA MET A 396 -5.66 -0.06 -12.06
C MET A 396 -5.82 -1.25 -12.99
N TYR A 397 -4.92 -1.37 -13.96
CA TYR A 397 -4.81 -2.52 -14.84
C TYR A 397 -3.80 -3.49 -14.25
N VAL A 398 -4.24 -4.70 -13.91
CA VAL A 398 -3.41 -5.68 -13.22
C VAL A 398 -2.94 -6.74 -14.22
N TYR A 399 -1.64 -6.72 -14.51
CA TYR A 399 -0.93 -7.70 -15.32
C TYR A 399 0.23 -8.32 -14.53
N LYS A 400 -0.04 -8.64 -13.25
CA LYS A 400 0.91 -9.24 -12.31
C LYS A 400 0.16 -10.11 -11.32
N PRO A 401 0.57 -11.38 -11.12
CA PRO A 401 0.04 -12.21 -10.05
C PRO A 401 0.29 -11.55 -8.69
N MET A 402 -0.76 -11.27 -7.95
CA MET A 402 -0.70 -10.66 -6.63
C MET A 402 -1.70 -11.31 -5.69
N LYS A 403 -1.34 -11.49 -4.42
CA LYS A 403 -2.23 -12.06 -3.40
C LYS A 403 -2.05 -11.37 -2.05
N GLY A 404 -2.96 -11.71 -1.11
CA GLY A 404 -2.89 -11.28 0.28
C GLY A 404 -2.56 -9.80 0.42
N HIS A 405 -1.56 -9.52 1.22
CA HIS A 405 -1.13 -8.18 1.54
C HIS A 405 -0.71 -7.32 0.32
N ASN A 406 0.08 -7.88 -0.61
CA ASN A 406 0.55 -7.14 -1.78
C ASN A 406 -0.60 -6.72 -2.69
N LEU A 407 -1.60 -7.58 -2.87
CA LEU A 407 -2.81 -7.28 -3.62
C LEU A 407 -3.60 -6.16 -2.94
N MET A 408 -3.82 -6.24 -1.63
CA MET A 408 -4.56 -5.23 -0.89
C MET A 408 -3.85 -3.87 -0.86
N GLN A 409 -2.53 -3.86 -0.79
CA GLN A 409 -1.74 -2.61 -0.92
C GLN A 409 -1.88 -1.96 -2.29
N ALA A 410 -1.89 -2.75 -3.36
CA ALA A 410 -2.11 -2.25 -4.71
C ALA A 410 -3.54 -1.68 -4.85
N ILE A 411 -4.55 -2.43 -4.42
CA ILE A 411 -5.96 -2.01 -4.47
C ILE A 411 -6.19 -0.72 -3.69
N ALA A 412 -5.52 -0.57 -2.55
CA ALA A 412 -5.60 0.65 -1.74
C ALA A 412 -5.08 1.91 -2.45
N ARG A 413 -4.50 1.80 -3.64
CA ARG A 413 -4.15 2.98 -4.46
C ARG A 413 -5.38 3.58 -5.13
N VAL A 414 -6.38 2.76 -5.49
CA VAL A 414 -7.58 3.21 -6.17
C VAL A 414 -8.78 3.46 -5.25
N ASN A 415 -8.71 3.08 -3.96
CA ASN A 415 -9.81 3.26 -3.01
C ASN A 415 -9.79 4.62 -2.27
N ARG A 416 -8.96 5.56 -2.68
CA ARG A 416 -8.87 6.89 -2.06
C ARG A 416 -10.06 7.76 -2.41
N VAL A 417 -10.54 8.52 -1.42
CA VAL A 417 -11.58 9.53 -1.63
C VAL A 417 -11.05 10.68 -2.48
N PHE A 418 -11.82 11.04 -3.48
CA PHE A 418 -11.57 12.20 -4.33
C PHE A 418 -12.93 12.79 -4.76
N PRO A 419 -13.07 14.11 -4.98
CA PRO A 419 -14.32 14.71 -5.44
C PRO A 419 -14.90 13.96 -6.64
N GLU A 420 -16.20 13.67 -6.61
CA GLU A 420 -16.96 12.95 -7.64
C GLU A 420 -16.53 11.49 -7.90
N LYS A 421 -15.57 10.96 -7.18
CA LYS A 421 -15.11 9.59 -7.31
C LYS A 421 -16.04 8.64 -6.55
N SER A 422 -16.87 7.91 -7.29
CA SER A 422 -17.80 6.91 -6.75
C SER A 422 -17.12 5.60 -6.35
N GLY A 423 -15.93 5.31 -6.89
CA GLY A 423 -15.15 4.11 -6.59
C GLY A 423 -13.87 4.00 -7.41
N GLY A 424 -13.03 3.04 -7.04
CA GLY A 424 -11.87 2.63 -7.82
C GLY A 424 -12.16 1.40 -8.66
N LEU A 425 -11.54 1.27 -9.82
CA LEU A 425 -11.69 0.10 -10.69
C LEU A 425 -10.37 -0.67 -10.78
N VAL A 426 -10.44 -1.96 -10.53
CA VAL A 426 -9.37 -2.93 -10.78
C VAL A 426 -9.75 -3.75 -12.01
N VAL A 427 -8.98 -3.60 -13.08
CA VAL A 427 -9.14 -4.35 -14.34
C VAL A 427 -8.11 -5.46 -14.36
N ASP A 428 -8.56 -6.70 -14.37
CA ASP A 428 -7.73 -7.88 -14.15
C ASP A 428 -7.57 -8.69 -15.45
N TYR A 429 -6.31 -8.87 -15.85
CA TYR A 429 -5.93 -9.67 -17.02
C TYR A 429 -5.31 -11.03 -16.64
N ILE A 430 -5.20 -11.35 -15.35
CA ILE A 430 -4.45 -12.54 -14.89
C ILE A 430 -5.31 -13.48 -14.03
N GLY A 431 -6.55 -13.12 -13.69
CA GLY A 431 -7.43 -14.00 -12.88
C GLY A 431 -7.23 -13.88 -11.37
N ILE A 432 -6.93 -12.67 -10.85
CA ILE A 432 -6.78 -12.44 -9.40
C ILE A 432 -8.08 -12.56 -8.60
N ALA A 433 -9.22 -12.87 -9.23
CA ALA A 433 -10.54 -12.88 -8.58
C ALA A 433 -10.59 -13.74 -7.31
N LYS A 434 -10.02 -14.95 -7.34
CA LYS A 434 -9.96 -15.85 -6.17
C LYS A 434 -9.10 -15.26 -5.05
N ALA A 435 -7.90 -14.77 -5.41
CA ALA A 435 -6.99 -14.12 -4.48
C ALA A 435 -7.58 -12.83 -3.89
N LEU A 436 -8.31 -12.07 -4.71
CA LEU A 436 -9.03 -10.87 -4.27
C LEU A 436 -10.15 -11.21 -3.29
N LYS A 437 -10.98 -12.22 -3.59
CA LYS A 437 -12.04 -12.69 -2.68
C LYS A 437 -11.45 -13.13 -1.33
N LYS A 438 -10.37 -13.92 -1.34
CA LYS A 438 -9.69 -14.37 -0.13
C LYS A 438 -9.11 -13.18 0.65
N ALA A 439 -8.34 -12.32 -0.01
CA ALA A 439 -7.76 -11.16 0.62
C ALA A 439 -8.84 -10.22 1.21
N MET A 440 -9.90 -9.91 0.47
CA MET A 440 -11.00 -9.10 0.99
C MET A 440 -11.69 -9.77 2.17
N HIS A 441 -11.90 -11.08 2.14
CA HIS A 441 -12.46 -11.83 3.26
C HIS A 441 -11.58 -11.72 4.51
N ASP A 442 -10.27 -11.85 4.37
CA ASP A 442 -9.30 -11.76 5.49
C ASP A 442 -9.25 -10.33 6.06
N TYR A 443 -9.47 -9.32 5.19
CA TYR A 443 -9.45 -7.90 5.56
C TYR A 443 -10.78 -7.36 6.10
N THR A 444 -11.87 -8.11 6.03
CA THR A 444 -13.19 -7.64 6.44
C THR A 444 -13.74 -8.36 7.66
N GLY A 445 -12.99 -9.08 8.40
CA GLY A 445 -13.20 -9.87 9.63
C GLY A 445 -14.59 -9.94 10.29
N ARG A 446 -15.55 -9.11 9.89
CA ARG A 446 -16.87 -8.96 10.54
C ARG A 446 -18.09 -9.45 9.76
N ASP A 447 -18.02 -9.57 8.41
CA ASP A 447 -19.28 -9.93 7.71
C ASP A 447 -19.06 -10.71 6.40
N LYS A 448 -19.16 -12.02 6.49
CA LYS A 448 -19.22 -12.94 5.33
C LYS A 448 -20.40 -12.66 4.38
N LYS A 449 -21.35 -11.76 4.74
CA LYS A 449 -22.61 -11.54 4.02
C LYS A 449 -22.72 -10.19 3.30
N ARG A 450 -21.86 -9.20 3.57
CA ARG A 450 -22.02 -7.82 3.07
C ARG A 450 -21.13 -7.40 1.92
N PHE A 451 -19.98 -8.05 1.70
CA PHE A 451 -19.29 -7.89 0.44
C PHE A 451 -20.00 -8.76 -0.57
N GLY A 452 -20.84 -8.09 -1.32
CA GLY A 452 -21.52 -8.67 -2.45
C GLY A 452 -20.49 -9.34 -3.37
N ASP A 453 -20.91 -10.41 -3.99
CA ASP A 453 -20.25 -11.06 -5.09
C ASP A 453 -19.48 -9.98 -5.90
N PRO A 454 -18.15 -10.14 -6.14
CA PRO A 454 -17.39 -9.22 -7.01
C PRO A 454 -17.96 -9.13 -8.42
N ASN A 455 -19.09 -9.73 -8.67
CA ASN A 455 -19.83 -9.65 -9.90
C ASN A 455 -20.44 -8.25 -10.02
N ILE A 456 -19.59 -7.30 -10.48
CA ILE A 456 -19.99 -5.93 -10.85
C ILE A 456 -21.33 -5.88 -11.59
N LYS A 457 -21.62 -6.86 -12.47
CA LYS A 457 -22.84 -6.91 -13.25
C LYS A 457 -24.09 -6.94 -12.38
N THR A 458 -24.09 -7.73 -11.30
CA THR A 458 -25.27 -7.85 -10.43
C THR A 458 -25.47 -6.60 -9.58
N THR A 459 -24.38 -6.08 -8.98
CA THR A 459 -24.44 -4.87 -8.13
C THR A 459 -24.72 -3.61 -8.96
N ALA A 460 -24.07 -3.46 -10.11
CA ALA A 460 -24.31 -2.36 -11.04
C ALA A 460 -25.74 -2.41 -11.61
N TYR A 461 -26.22 -3.60 -11.95
CA TYR A 461 -27.61 -3.78 -12.40
C TYR A 461 -28.63 -3.38 -11.34
N GLN A 462 -28.43 -3.79 -10.08
CA GLN A 462 -29.33 -3.40 -8.98
C GLN A 462 -29.30 -1.89 -8.73
N GLN A 463 -28.13 -1.26 -8.77
CA GLN A 463 -27.99 0.19 -8.66
C GLN A 463 -28.64 0.91 -9.84
N PHE A 464 -28.41 0.41 -11.05
CA PHE A 464 -29.08 0.93 -12.26
C PHE A 464 -30.60 0.85 -12.15
N VAL A 465 -31.16 -0.31 -11.78
CA VAL A 465 -32.60 -0.49 -11.60
C VAL A 465 -33.15 0.44 -10.53
N SER A 466 -32.44 0.62 -9.41
CA SER A 466 -32.84 1.54 -8.35
C SER A 466 -32.76 3.02 -8.79
N ALA A 467 -31.76 3.40 -9.56
CA ALA A 467 -31.63 4.73 -10.15
C ALA A 467 -32.74 4.98 -11.19
N LEU A 468 -32.99 4.01 -12.06
CA LEU A 468 -34.08 4.06 -13.05
C LEU A 468 -35.46 4.20 -12.39
N LYS A 469 -35.68 3.48 -11.29
CA LYS A 469 -36.91 3.60 -10.53
C LYS A 469 -37.09 5.01 -9.97
N ARG A 470 -36.03 5.57 -9.37
CA ARG A 470 -36.05 6.97 -8.87
C ARG A 470 -36.29 7.97 -9.99
N CYS A 471 -35.65 7.81 -11.17
CA CYS A 471 -35.91 8.67 -12.32
C CYS A 471 -37.38 8.58 -12.76
N ARG A 472 -37.94 7.39 -12.84
CA ARG A 472 -39.38 7.20 -13.17
C ARG A 472 -40.30 7.82 -12.13
N GLU A 473 -39.98 7.73 -10.85
CA GLU A 473 -40.72 8.39 -9.77
C GLU A 473 -40.66 9.92 -9.88
N CYS A 474 -39.48 10.49 -10.22
CA CYS A 474 -39.33 11.92 -10.46
C CYS A 474 -40.09 12.42 -11.69
N LEU A 475 -40.22 11.56 -12.72
CA LEU A 475 -40.96 11.87 -13.96
C LEU A 475 -42.43 11.49 -13.89
N ASN A 476 -42.89 10.99 -12.77
CA ASN A 476 -44.28 10.58 -12.61
C ASN A 476 -45.21 11.82 -12.76
N GLY A 477 -46.14 11.75 -13.70
CA GLY A 477 -47.03 12.85 -14.03
C GLY A 477 -46.55 13.78 -15.15
N TYR A 478 -45.38 13.58 -15.71
CA TYR A 478 -44.90 14.29 -16.90
C TYR A 478 -45.05 13.40 -18.15
N ASP A 479 -45.57 13.97 -19.22
CA ASP A 479 -45.60 13.32 -20.54
C ASP A 479 -44.23 13.53 -21.22
N TYR A 480 -43.47 12.44 -21.31
CA TYR A 480 -42.17 12.41 -21.97
C TYR A 480 -42.15 11.61 -23.26
N SER A 481 -43.35 11.32 -23.82
CA SER A 481 -43.49 10.57 -25.08
C SER A 481 -42.74 11.20 -26.24
N ALA A 482 -42.62 12.55 -26.24
CA ALA A 482 -41.87 13.27 -27.25
C ALA A 482 -40.34 12.99 -27.26
N PHE A 483 -39.77 12.44 -26.16
CA PHE A 483 -38.35 12.07 -26.10
C PHE A 483 -38.09 10.63 -26.52
N SER A 484 -39.14 9.80 -26.70
CA SER A 484 -38.99 8.42 -27.15
C SER A 484 -38.85 8.29 -28.66
N ASP A 485 -39.08 9.37 -29.42
CA ASP A 485 -38.98 9.44 -30.87
C ASP A 485 -37.65 10.03 -31.40
N CYS A 486 -36.61 10.10 -30.57
CA CYS A 486 -35.27 10.45 -31.06
C CYS A 486 -34.64 9.28 -31.82
N SER A 487 -35.19 8.94 -32.94
CA SER A 487 -34.51 8.21 -34.01
C SER A 487 -33.80 9.24 -34.89
N ASN A 488 -32.55 9.59 -34.47
CA ASN A 488 -31.50 10.07 -35.40
C ASN A 488 -30.15 10.01 -34.70
#